data_5d9680dfb6bfb72129367ee1c7c1e557
#
_entry.id   5d9680dfb6bfb72129367ee1c7c1e557
#
_cell.length_a   1.000
_cell.length_b   1.000
_cell.length_c   1.000
_cell.angle_alpha   90.00
_cell.angle_beta   90.00
_cell.angle_gamma   90.00
#
_symmetry.space_group_name_H-M   'P 1'
#
loop_
_entity.id
_entity.type
_entity.pdbx_description
1 polymer ?
#
loop_
_entity_poly.entity_id
_entity_poly.type
_entity_poly.pdbx_seq_one_letter_code
_entity_poly.pdbx_strand_id
1 'polypeptide(L)'
;LEGSEGLVSRAKAGAAENGLADKTDFVARNLFTWSEQDWDAIWKKMGGIDRLLLDPPREGAQAVCQVLAATDKRPERVVYVSCNPATLARDCAILQHQGGWRLLEAGVMNMFPHTGHVESMAVLVPGPKPIPSEKAEDKAESGDSRPAEAA
;
A
#
# COMPACT_ATOMS: atom_id res chain seq x y z
N LEU A 1 -0.98 -2.68 13.63
CA LEU A 1 -2.13 -1.76 13.56
C LEU A 1 -3.37 -2.56 13.24
N GLU A 2 -4.51 -2.20 13.82
CA GLU A 2 -5.78 -2.92 13.67
C GLU A 2 -6.91 -1.89 13.75
N GLY A 3 -7.97 -2.08 12.94
CA GLY A 3 -9.12 -1.16 12.93
C GLY A 3 -10.04 -1.28 14.15
N SER A 4 -10.06 -2.42 14.81
CA SER A 4 -10.93 -2.72 15.94
C SER A 4 -10.23 -2.54 17.28
N GLU A 5 -10.74 -1.65 18.13
CA GLU A 5 -10.24 -1.47 19.49
C GLU A 5 -10.36 -2.75 20.35
N GLY A 6 -11.42 -3.53 20.13
CA GLY A 6 -11.62 -4.80 20.82
C GLY A 6 -10.55 -5.85 20.45
N LEU A 7 -10.13 -5.90 19.18
CA LEU A 7 -9.05 -6.78 18.73
C LEU A 7 -7.69 -6.28 19.27
N VAL A 8 -7.45 -4.99 19.28
CA VAL A 8 -6.25 -4.39 19.88
C VAL A 8 -6.15 -4.72 21.37
N SER A 9 -7.25 -4.61 22.11
CA SER A 9 -7.29 -4.94 23.54
C SER A 9 -6.95 -6.42 23.78
N ARG A 10 -7.52 -7.33 23.00
CA ARG A 10 -7.22 -8.76 23.09
C ARG A 10 -5.77 -9.08 22.72
N ALA A 11 -5.24 -8.43 21.70
CA ALA A 11 -3.85 -8.61 21.29
C ALA A 11 -2.87 -8.16 22.38
N LYS A 12 -3.15 -7.03 23.05
CA LYS A 12 -2.36 -6.57 24.21
C LYS A 12 -2.40 -7.56 25.37
N ALA A 13 -3.58 -8.09 25.72
CA ALA A 13 -3.71 -9.10 26.76
C ALA A 13 -2.94 -10.37 26.42
N GLY A 14 -3.10 -10.89 25.19
CA GLY A 14 -2.37 -12.06 24.74
C GLY A 14 -0.86 -11.87 24.72
N ALA A 15 -0.38 -10.69 24.33
CA ALA A 15 1.05 -10.37 24.39
C ALA A 15 1.58 -10.36 25.84
N ALA A 16 0.82 -9.81 26.78
CA ALA A 16 1.19 -9.81 28.19
C ALA A 16 1.25 -11.22 28.76
N GLU A 17 0.23 -12.05 28.48
CA GLU A 17 0.18 -13.45 28.94
C GLU A 17 1.35 -14.30 28.40
N ASN A 18 1.87 -13.95 27.21
CA ASN A 18 2.99 -14.66 26.58
C ASN A 18 4.37 -13.99 26.83
N GLY A 19 4.45 -13.01 27.71
CA GLY A 19 5.73 -12.32 28.02
C GLY A 19 6.29 -11.49 26.86
N LEU A 20 5.41 -10.99 25.97
CA LEU A 20 5.77 -10.21 24.77
C LEU A 20 5.40 -8.73 24.88
N ALA A 21 4.86 -8.27 26.02
CA ALA A 21 4.37 -6.91 26.19
C ALA A 21 5.45 -5.86 25.87
N ASP A 22 6.68 -6.08 26.29
CA ASP A 22 7.81 -5.15 26.08
C ASP A 22 8.34 -5.15 24.63
N LYS A 23 7.92 -6.11 23.81
CA LYS A 23 8.38 -6.30 22.43
C LYS A 23 7.30 -5.96 21.39
N THR A 24 6.11 -5.62 21.85
CA THR A 24 4.95 -5.40 20.98
C THR A 24 4.24 -4.11 21.33
N ASP A 25 3.72 -3.44 20.28
CA ASP A 25 2.86 -2.28 20.43
C ASP A 25 1.65 -2.45 19.51
N PHE A 26 0.45 -2.28 20.06
CA PHE A 26 -0.81 -2.43 19.35
C PHE A 26 -1.59 -1.13 19.37
N VAL A 27 -1.99 -0.65 18.19
CA VAL A 27 -2.70 0.62 18.02
C VAL A 27 -3.94 0.40 17.17
N ALA A 28 -5.08 0.91 17.64
CA ALA A 28 -6.30 0.97 16.84
C ALA A 28 -6.21 2.15 15.86
N ARG A 29 -6.32 1.85 14.56
CA ARG A 29 -6.26 2.87 13.49
C ARG A 29 -7.05 2.43 12.28
N ASN A 30 -7.80 3.36 11.71
CA ASN A 30 -8.45 3.18 10.43
C ASN A 30 -7.43 3.37 9.30
N LEU A 31 -7.06 2.28 8.63
CA LEU A 31 -6.08 2.31 7.55
C LEU A 31 -6.66 2.78 6.20
N PHE A 32 -7.98 2.91 6.08
CA PHE A 32 -8.62 3.49 4.89
C PHE A 32 -8.43 5.01 4.78
N THR A 33 -8.17 5.66 5.92
CA THR A 33 -7.89 7.11 5.98
C THR A 33 -6.43 7.40 6.36
N TRP A 34 -5.53 6.46 6.06
CA TRP A 34 -4.12 6.55 6.36
C TRP A 34 -3.46 7.69 5.59
N SER A 35 -2.64 8.50 6.28
CA SER A 35 -1.98 9.68 5.75
C SER A 35 -0.45 9.62 5.90
N GLU A 36 0.25 10.52 5.22
CA GLU A 36 1.71 10.68 5.38
C GLU A 36 2.08 11.06 6.82
N GLN A 37 1.27 11.88 7.50
CA GLN A 37 1.48 12.25 8.89
C GLN A 37 1.39 11.02 9.82
N ASP A 38 0.45 10.10 9.56
CA ASP A 38 0.34 8.86 10.32
C ASP A 38 1.56 7.97 10.11
N TRP A 39 2.05 7.89 8.87
CA TRP A 39 3.27 7.14 8.53
C TRP A 39 4.50 7.74 9.22
N ASP A 40 4.65 9.05 9.17
CA ASP A 40 5.76 9.76 9.79
C ASP A 40 5.77 9.59 11.31
N ALA A 41 4.62 9.65 11.93
CA ALA A 41 4.47 9.46 13.37
C ALA A 41 4.91 8.05 13.81
N ILE A 42 4.47 7.00 13.09
CA ILE A 42 4.85 5.63 13.44
C ILE A 42 6.32 5.36 13.11
N TRP A 43 6.82 5.86 11.98
CA TRP A 43 8.23 5.74 11.60
C TRP A 43 9.17 6.33 12.67
N LYS A 44 8.83 7.54 13.13
CA LYS A 44 9.58 8.23 14.20
C LYS A 44 9.49 7.48 15.51
N LYS A 45 8.29 7.00 15.89
CA LYS A 45 8.06 6.24 17.12
C LYS A 45 8.90 4.97 17.18
N MET A 46 9.01 4.27 16.05
CA MET A 46 9.74 3.00 15.94
C MET A 46 11.24 3.17 15.69
N GLY A 47 11.72 4.38 15.41
CA GLY A 47 13.12 4.62 15.02
C GLY A 47 13.45 4.07 13.62
N GLY A 48 12.45 3.81 12.79
CA GLY A 48 12.51 3.17 11.50
C GLY A 48 11.67 1.89 11.45
N ILE A 49 11.40 1.41 10.24
CA ILE A 49 10.64 0.17 10.00
C ILE A 49 11.40 -0.64 8.95
N ASP A 50 11.94 -1.79 9.34
CA ASP A 50 12.70 -2.66 8.44
C ASP A 50 11.77 -3.51 7.57
N ARG A 51 10.70 -4.01 8.16
CA ARG A 51 9.76 -4.94 7.51
C ARG A 51 8.34 -4.48 7.75
N LEU A 52 7.52 -4.52 6.72
CA LEU A 52 6.10 -4.20 6.79
C LEU A 52 5.29 -5.41 6.29
N LEU A 53 4.37 -5.88 7.11
CA LEU A 53 3.35 -6.84 6.72
C LEU A 53 2.02 -6.10 6.58
N LEU A 54 1.38 -6.26 5.43
CA LEU A 54 0.01 -5.82 5.17
C LEU A 54 -0.87 -7.07 5.02
N ASP A 55 -1.96 -7.10 5.75
CA ASP A 55 -3.02 -8.12 5.66
C ASP A 55 -4.37 -7.40 5.84
N PRO A 56 -4.78 -6.60 4.84
CA PRO A 56 -5.98 -5.78 4.91
C PRO A 56 -7.24 -6.62 4.63
N PRO A 57 -8.43 -6.05 4.92
CA PRO A 57 -9.69 -6.63 4.46
C PRO A 57 -9.78 -6.65 2.92
N ARG A 58 -10.90 -7.21 2.39
CA ARG A 58 -11.11 -7.43 0.94
C ARG A 58 -10.96 -6.19 0.07
N GLU A 59 -11.19 -5.01 0.63
CA GLU A 59 -11.06 -3.71 -0.02
C GLU A 59 -9.60 -3.33 -0.33
N GLY A 60 -8.64 -4.00 0.29
CA GLY A 60 -7.22 -3.72 0.16
C GLY A 60 -6.74 -2.59 1.08
N ALA A 61 -5.53 -2.10 0.83
CA ALA A 61 -4.85 -1.07 1.60
C ALA A 61 -4.41 0.12 0.72
N GLN A 62 -5.29 0.59 -0.14
CA GLN A 62 -4.96 1.61 -1.16
C GLN A 62 -4.33 2.87 -0.55
N ALA A 63 -4.90 3.42 0.53
CA ALA A 63 -4.35 4.62 1.18
C ALA A 63 -2.93 4.39 1.73
N VAL A 64 -2.69 3.23 2.34
CA VAL A 64 -1.34 2.86 2.82
C VAL A 64 -0.37 2.75 1.66
N CYS A 65 -0.76 2.12 0.56
CA CYS A 65 0.08 1.96 -0.63
C CYS A 65 0.39 3.31 -1.30
N GLN A 66 -0.56 4.25 -1.33
CA GLN A 66 -0.33 5.61 -1.82
C GLN A 66 0.70 6.36 -0.97
N VAL A 67 0.60 6.27 0.35
CA VAL A 67 1.60 6.87 1.27
C VAL A 67 2.97 6.22 1.07
N LEU A 68 3.05 4.90 0.99
CA LEU A 68 4.32 4.18 0.75
C LEU A 68 4.93 4.51 -0.62
N ALA A 69 4.11 4.82 -1.61
CA ALA A 69 4.59 5.25 -2.92
C ALA A 69 5.19 6.67 -2.90
N ALA A 70 4.58 7.56 -2.11
CA ALA A 70 5.00 8.97 -2.01
C ALA A 70 6.25 9.16 -1.13
N THR A 71 6.32 8.45 0.01
CA THR A 71 7.35 8.67 1.03
C THR A 71 8.75 8.20 0.63
N ASP A 72 9.79 8.84 1.21
CA ASP A 72 11.17 8.34 1.17
C ASP A 72 11.51 7.43 2.37
N LYS A 73 10.64 7.38 3.38
CA LYS A 73 10.74 6.50 4.55
C LYS A 73 10.23 5.11 4.19
N ARG A 74 11.10 4.30 3.62
CA ARG A 74 10.73 3.02 2.98
C ARG A 74 11.26 1.84 3.78
N PRO A 75 10.39 0.88 4.17
CA PRO A 75 10.85 -0.41 4.69
C PRO A 75 11.73 -1.13 3.66
N GLU A 76 12.67 -1.94 4.11
CA GLU A 76 13.48 -2.78 3.20
C GLU A 76 12.64 -3.82 2.46
N ARG A 77 11.51 -4.21 3.06
CA ARG A 77 10.60 -5.21 2.47
C ARG A 77 9.17 -4.98 2.92
N VAL A 78 8.26 -5.08 1.96
CA VAL A 78 6.82 -5.18 2.20
C VAL A 78 6.36 -6.58 1.80
N VAL A 79 5.66 -7.25 2.69
CA VAL A 79 4.90 -8.47 2.41
C VAL A 79 3.42 -8.10 2.46
N TYR A 80 2.71 -8.37 1.39
CA TYR A 80 1.29 -8.07 1.28
C TYR A 80 0.52 -9.39 1.12
N VAL A 81 -0.34 -9.70 2.05
CA VAL A 81 -1.27 -10.83 2.00
C VAL A 81 -2.67 -10.32 1.70
N SER A 82 -3.44 -11.00 0.89
CA SER A 82 -4.80 -10.57 0.53
C SER A 82 -5.68 -11.74 0.12
N CYS A 83 -6.89 -11.76 0.67
CA CYS A 83 -7.96 -12.66 0.25
C CYS A 83 -8.67 -12.18 -1.04
N ASN A 84 -8.23 -11.08 -1.65
CA ASN A 84 -8.74 -10.55 -2.92
C ASN A 84 -7.58 -10.22 -3.87
N PRO A 85 -7.27 -11.09 -4.83
CA PRO A 85 -6.18 -10.87 -5.78
C PRO A 85 -6.31 -9.60 -6.63
N ALA A 86 -7.54 -9.13 -6.89
CA ALA A 86 -7.76 -7.93 -7.68
C ALA A 86 -7.33 -6.66 -6.91
N THR A 87 -7.64 -6.57 -5.62
CA THR A 87 -7.18 -5.44 -4.79
C THR A 87 -5.69 -5.52 -4.52
N LEU A 88 -5.12 -6.72 -4.36
CA LEU A 88 -3.66 -6.89 -4.30
C LEU A 88 -2.98 -6.37 -5.56
N ALA A 89 -3.47 -6.74 -6.75
CA ALA A 89 -2.90 -6.28 -8.02
C ALA A 89 -2.97 -4.75 -8.16
N ARG A 90 -4.11 -4.13 -7.80
CA ARG A 90 -4.28 -2.67 -7.79
C ARG A 90 -3.24 -2.00 -6.87
N ASP A 91 -3.11 -2.47 -5.65
CA ASP A 91 -2.25 -1.88 -4.63
C ASP A 91 -0.76 -2.08 -4.97
N CYS A 92 -0.39 -3.25 -5.50
CA CYS A 92 0.94 -3.50 -6.05
C CYS A 92 1.25 -2.57 -7.23
N ALA A 93 0.29 -2.30 -8.12
CA ALA A 93 0.47 -1.37 -9.23
C ALA A 93 0.75 0.07 -8.75
N ILE A 94 0.07 0.53 -7.70
CA ILE A 94 0.36 1.83 -7.07
C ILE A 94 1.82 1.87 -6.58
N LEU A 95 2.23 0.85 -5.81
CA LEU A 95 3.58 0.77 -5.29
C LEU A 95 4.62 0.75 -6.41
N GLN A 96 4.42 -0.04 -7.46
CA GLN A 96 5.36 -0.16 -8.57
C GLN A 96 5.43 1.09 -9.43
N HIS A 97 4.28 1.57 -9.93
CA HIS A 97 4.26 2.62 -10.94
C HIS A 97 4.42 4.03 -10.35
N GLN A 98 3.96 4.27 -9.15
CA GLN A 98 4.06 5.59 -8.50
C GLN A 98 5.23 5.65 -7.52
N GLY A 99 5.52 4.55 -6.81
CA GLY A 99 6.54 4.50 -5.77
C GLY A 99 7.88 3.91 -6.20
N GLY A 100 7.97 3.30 -7.40
CA GLY A 100 9.19 2.64 -7.85
C GLY A 100 9.56 1.40 -7.01
N TRP A 101 8.58 0.75 -6.39
CA TRP A 101 8.78 -0.52 -5.73
C TRP A 101 8.94 -1.64 -6.77
N ARG A 102 9.77 -2.62 -6.47
CA ARG A 102 9.95 -3.80 -7.32
C ARG A 102 9.23 -4.99 -6.69
N LEU A 103 8.36 -5.63 -7.44
CA LEU A 103 7.78 -6.92 -7.08
C LEU A 103 8.87 -7.99 -7.23
N LEU A 104 9.22 -8.67 -6.14
CA LEU A 104 10.18 -9.78 -6.16
C LEU A 104 9.47 -11.10 -6.44
N GLU A 105 8.40 -11.36 -5.70
CA GLU A 105 7.69 -12.62 -5.72
C GLU A 105 6.19 -12.36 -5.57
N ALA A 106 5.38 -13.18 -6.22
CA ALA A 106 3.94 -13.25 -5.99
C ALA A 106 3.48 -14.70 -6.10
N GLY A 107 2.45 -15.03 -5.35
CA GLY A 107 1.90 -16.37 -5.34
C GLY A 107 0.50 -16.42 -4.78
N VAL A 108 -0.10 -17.59 -4.89
CA VAL A 108 -1.42 -17.87 -4.33
C VAL A 108 -1.36 -19.09 -3.42
N MET A 109 -2.21 -19.08 -2.39
CA MET A 109 -2.38 -20.18 -1.45
C MET A 109 -3.85 -20.60 -1.47
N ASN A 110 -4.11 -21.89 -1.69
CA ASN A 110 -5.44 -22.45 -1.58
C ASN A 110 -5.69 -22.90 -0.13
N MET A 111 -6.04 -21.94 0.73
CA MET A 111 -6.32 -22.19 2.14
C MET A 111 -7.78 -22.58 2.41
N PHE A 112 -8.65 -22.41 1.43
CA PHE A 112 -10.10 -22.66 1.54
C PHE A 112 -10.56 -23.61 0.42
N PRO A 113 -10.15 -24.90 0.48
CA PRO A 113 -10.50 -25.87 -0.57
C PRO A 113 -12.03 -25.98 -0.71
N HIS A 114 -12.49 -26.23 -1.93
CA HIS A 114 -13.92 -26.30 -2.29
C HIS A 114 -14.70 -24.98 -2.17
N THR A 115 -14.00 -23.86 -2.08
CA THR A 115 -14.59 -22.51 -2.15
C THR A 115 -13.95 -21.68 -3.29
N GLY A 116 -14.59 -20.59 -3.67
CA GLY A 116 -14.00 -19.62 -4.62
C GLY A 116 -12.98 -18.65 -3.97
N HIS A 117 -12.56 -18.91 -2.74
CA HIS A 117 -11.62 -18.04 -2.02
C HIS A 117 -10.20 -18.53 -2.19
N VAL A 118 -9.30 -17.62 -2.57
CA VAL A 118 -7.86 -17.84 -2.58
C VAL A 118 -7.17 -16.73 -1.80
N GLU A 119 -6.13 -17.08 -1.07
CA GLU A 119 -5.19 -16.11 -0.53
C GLU A 119 -4.10 -15.86 -1.56
N SER A 120 -3.75 -14.61 -1.74
CA SER A 120 -2.65 -14.18 -2.60
C SER A 120 -1.62 -13.41 -1.78
N MET A 121 -0.38 -13.47 -2.22
CA MET A 121 0.74 -12.85 -1.52
C MET A 121 1.68 -12.19 -2.50
N ALA A 122 2.23 -11.04 -2.13
CA ALA A 122 3.25 -10.35 -2.88
C ALA A 122 4.38 -9.89 -1.94
N VAL A 123 5.61 -9.94 -2.44
CA VAL A 123 6.80 -9.43 -1.75
C VAL A 123 7.39 -8.31 -2.59
N LEU A 124 7.50 -7.12 -1.99
CA LEU A 124 8.03 -5.94 -2.67
C LEU A 124 9.23 -5.37 -1.90
N VAL A 125 10.17 -4.80 -2.66
CA VAL A 125 11.35 -4.09 -2.13
C VAL A 125 11.47 -2.71 -2.78
N PRO A 126 12.12 -1.74 -2.13
CA PRO A 126 12.40 -0.45 -2.73
C PRO A 126 13.22 -0.59 -4.02
N GLY A 127 12.82 0.15 -5.04
CA GLY A 127 13.58 0.40 -6.26
C GLY A 127 13.73 1.90 -6.48
N PRO A 128 14.28 2.35 -7.62
CA PRO A 128 14.34 3.75 -7.95
C PRO A 128 12.93 4.32 -8.15
N LYS A 129 12.67 5.50 -7.58
CA LYS A 129 11.40 6.19 -7.83
C LYS A 129 11.29 6.56 -9.31
N PRO A 130 10.08 6.50 -9.88
CA PRO A 130 9.85 6.99 -11.24
C PRO A 130 10.23 8.47 -11.32
N ILE A 131 10.90 8.85 -12.40
CA ILE A 131 11.11 10.25 -12.71
C ILE A 131 9.74 10.83 -13.05
N PRO A 132 9.32 11.95 -12.44
CA PRO A 132 8.09 12.61 -12.83
C PRO A 132 8.13 12.88 -14.33
N SER A 133 7.21 12.31 -15.10
CA SER A 133 7.06 12.73 -16.50
C SER A 133 6.70 14.21 -16.49
N GLU A 134 7.50 15.04 -17.14
CA GLU A 134 7.11 16.42 -17.43
C GLU A 134 5.71 16.36 -18.04
N LYS A 135 4.79 17.12 -17.46
CA LYS A 135 3.43 17.23 -17.97
C LYS A 135 3.55 17.53 -19.46
N ALA A 136 2.99 16.67 -20.30
CA ALA A 136 2.80 16.99 -21.69
C ALA A 136 2.03 18.31 -21.75
N GLU A 137 2.74 19.40 -22.04
CA GLU A 137 2.09 20.68 -22.31
C GLU A 137 1.20 20.46 -23.51
N ASP A 138 -0.08 20.63 -23.27
CA ASP A 138 -1.16 20.60 -24.25
C ASP A 138 -0.80 21.60 -25.37
N LYS A 139 -0.22 21.11 -26.46
CA LYS A 139 -0.14 21.86 -27.68
C LYS A 139 -1.54 21.91 -28.29
N ALA A 140 -2.33 22.86 -27.79
CA ALA A 140 -3.49 23.32 -28.50
C ALA A 140 -2.99 23.97 -29.79
N GLU A 141 -2.92 23.19 -30.86
CA GLU A 141 -2.69 23.73 -32.19
C GLU A 141 -3.87 24.62 -32.57
N SER A 142 -3.52 25.85 -32.76
CA SER A 142 -4.33 26.92 -33.35
C SER A 142 -5.00 26.43 -34.63
N GLY A 143 -6.32 26.46 -34.63
CA GLY A 143 -7.13 26.13 -35.80
C GLY A 143 -6.78 26.96 -37.01
N ASP A 144 -6.54 26.31 -38.11
CA ASP A 144 -6.47 26.81 -39.44
C ASP A 144 -7.86 27.35 -39.88
N SER A 145 -8.00 28.64 -39.84
CA SER A 145 -9.15 29.36 -40.44
C SER A 145 -8.91 29.56 -41.92
N ARG A 146 -9.48 28.67 -42.76
CA ARG A 146 -9.57 28.97 -44.20
C ARG A 146 -10.76 29.87 -44.45
N PRO A 147 -10.57 30.96 -45.22
CA PRO A 147 -11.68 31.80 -45.66
C PRO A 147 -12.46 31.10 -46.77
N ALA A 148 -13.78 31.16 -46.69
CA ALA A 148 -14.66 30.76 -47.75
C ALA A 148 -14.61 31.79 -48.88
N GLU A 149 -14.19 31.36 -50.06
CA GLU A 149 -14.25 32.16 -51.28
C GLU A 149 -15.59 31.87 -51.97
N ALA A 150 -16.32 32.99 -52.23
CA ALA A 150 -17.60 32.98 -52.93
C ALA A 150 -17.35 33.05 -54.44
N ALA A 151 -18.07 32.23 -55.18
CA ALA A 151 -18.50 32.44 -56.55
C ALA A 151 -19.71 31.56 -56.90
#